data_5cfe7785b01940dcc1c2d34599b37297
#
_entry.id   5cfe7785b01940dcc1c2d34599b37297
#
_cell.length_a   1.000
_cell.length_b   1.000
_cell.length_c   1.000
_cell.angle_alpha   90.00
_cell.angle_beta   90.00
_cell.angle_gamma   90.00
#
_symmetry.space_group_name_H-M   'P 1'
#
loop_
_entity.id
_entity.type
_entity.pdbx_description
1 polymer ?
#
loop_
_entity_poly.entity_id
_entity_poly.type
_entity_poly.pdbx_seq_one_letter_code
_entity_poly.pdbx_strand_id
1 'polypeptide(L)'
;GDLKHYAKKEGEMTHYYYKPVIALLNHKLIKSSCSEDIPKITNYINTNNIVYVAEKSLQFSDITRAIFSSSEENLLDYLLRILKQLIASIQPESHEGLAIEKEFLFTIFTTIQGIKNTFIEENIIPDNKFYLQIIHKILQGVSIPFSGEPLEGMQIMGLMETRMLDFNHLIILSANEGILPKTTLPASFIPYNLRFGFRLPTPEHQDAVFAYYFYRLLQRSRDIHILYTSGVKGMNGGEMSRFLYQIKYESGLTVAERNFQNPISTQNPKEIRIGKTPPILHILERYTRSEDQTISPSALNTYMECSLKFYFKYIAQIKEKEELAEELDHRLLGNIFHECSESLYATIPGGEITKAAIDTILANGSLIEEHIRRSYLKVYDPKISRLIDSGSNELILGVIKKYLREMFSYDKKICPFRLLAMENRFHVPVKIGIEGQEKTVFVGGFIDRIDRTDQGIRVIDYKTGADTTAFKSIASVFDPANPTRNKAAFQTMVYCLMYDHVHPSEQPLIPGIYSTKLLFGKDYDFRLKCDKELIQNFRYYQQEFSDHLRQLLEELFSPEHPFCQTDNEKKCRTCSYAGICRR
;
A
#
# COMPACT_ATOMS: atom_id res chain seq x y z
N GLY A 1 -23.06 -5.14 5.16
CA GLY A 1 -22.23 -5.95 6.08
C GLY A 1 -21.28 -5.04 6.82
N ASP A 2 -20.08 -4.87 6.29
CA ASP A 2 -18.94 -4.24 6.96
C ASP A 2 -19.21 -2.81 7.45
N LEU A 3 -19.94 -2.01 6.68
CA LEU A 3 -20.25 -0.63 7.07
C LEU A 3 -20.95 -0.54 8.43
N LYS A 4 -21.97 -1.39 8.67
CA LYS A 4 -22.70 -1.42 9.94
C LYS A 4 -21.96 -2.23 11.02
N HIS A 5 -21.14 -3.20 10.63
CA HIS A 5 -20.39 -4.04 11.56
C HIS A 5 -19.31 -3.23 12.31
N TYR A 6 -18.61 -2.34 11.61
CA TYR A 6 -17.56 -1.51 12.19
C TYR A 6 -18.03 -0.11 12.62
N ALA A 7 -19.34 0.18 12.53
CA ALA A 7 -19.87 1.47 12.98
C ALA A 7 -19.85 1.58 14.50
N LYS A 8 -19.52 2.77 15.01
CA LYS A 8 -19.55 3.11 16.43
C LYS A 8 -20.63 4.17 16.69
N LYS A 9 -21.42 3.99 17.75
CA LYS A 9 -22.37 5.01 18.22
C LYS A 9 -21.75 5.81 19.37
N GLU A 10 -21.67 7.12 19.20
CA GLU A 10 -21.30 8.06 20.26
C GLU A 10 -22.47 9.01 20.53
N GLY A 11 -23.25 8.74 21.59
CA GLY A 11 -24.51 9.44 21.85
C GLY A 11 -25.50 9.20 20.73
N GLU A 12 -26.01 10.27 20.12
CA GLU A 12 -26.95 10.22 19.00
C GLU A 12 -26.26 10.14 17.62
N MET A 13 -24.92 10.24 17.55
CA MET A 13 -24.18 10.25 16.30
C MET A 13 -23.55 8.89 16.00
N THR A 14 -23.70 8.44 14.77
CA THR A 14 -23.02 7.25 14.25
C THR A 14 -21.73 7.66 13.53
N HIS A 15 -20.65 6.94 13.83
CA HIS A 15 -19.37 7.08 13.16
C HIS A 15 -19.05 5.81 12.40
N TYR A 16 -18.69 5.95 11.12
CA TYR A 16 -18.40 4.83 10.22
C TYR A 16 -16.90 4.67 10.02
N TYR A 17 -16.43 3.44 10.08
CA TYR A 17 -15.03 3.10 9.82
C TYR A 17 -14.65 3.45 8.38
N TYR A 18 -13.51 4.11 8.18
CA TYR A 18 -13.15 4.73 6.90
C TYR A 18 -12.96 3.75 5.73
N LYS A 19 -12.45 2.51 5.96
CA LYS A 19 -12.20 1.55 4.87
C LYS A 19 -13.46 1.20 4.07
N PRO A 20 -14.55 0.71 4.69
CA PRO A 20 -15.78 0.47 3.95
C PRO A 20 -16.41 1.77 3.42
N VAL A 21 -16.21 2.91 4.08
CA VAL A 21 -16.66 4.22 3.56
C VAL A 21 -15.95 4.55 2.25
N ILE A 22 -14.62 4.53 2.22
CA ILE A 22 -13.82 4.83 1.02
C ILE A 22 -14.12 3.82 -0.09
N ALA A 23 -14.25 2.52 0.24
CA ALA A 23 -14.59 1.49 -0.73
C ALA A 23 -15.95 1.75 -1.40
N LEU A 24 -16.96 2.12 -0.61
CA LEU A 24 -18.29 2.47 -1.11
C LEU A 24 -18.26 3.75 -1.96
N LEU A 25 -17.64 4.82 -1.48
CA LEU A 25 -17.55 6.09 -2.21
C LEU A 25 -16.82 5.95 -3.54
N ASN A 26 -15.80 5.09 -3.62
CA ASN A 26 -15.07 4.81 -4.87
C ASN A 26 -15.77 3.79 -5.77
N HIS A 27 -16.91 3.20 -5.35
CA HIS A 27 -17.68 2.31 -6.21
C HIS A 27 -18.20 3.07 -7.44
N LYS A 28 -18.10 2.47 -8.64
CA LYS A 28 -18.41 3.11 -9.93
C LYS A 28 -19.78 3.82 -9.91
N LEU A 29 -20.83 3.14 -9.43
CA LEU A 29 -22.19 3.66 -9.40
C LEU A 29 -22.38 4.87 -8.47
N ILE A 30 -21.64 4.94 -7.36
CA ILE A 30 -21.71 6.06 -6.42
C ILE A 30 -20.86 7.20 -6.94
N LYS A 31 -19.65 6.90 -7.44
CA LYS A 31 -18.72 7.89 -7.97
C LYS A 31 -19.28 8.62 -9.18
N SER A 32 -20.01 7.96 -10.07
CA SER A 32 -20.67 8.60 -11.23
C SER A 32 -21.74 9.61 -10.82
N SER A 33 -22.41 9.40 -9.69
CA SER A 33 -23.48 10.28 -9.20
C SER A 33 -22.98 11.45 -8.33
N CYS A 34 -21.74 11.39 -7.82
CA CYS A 34 -21.18 12.35 -6.86
C CYS A 34 -19.72 12.68 -7.16
N SER A 35 -19.38 12.90 -8.42
CA SER A 35 -17.99 13.01 -8.91
C SER A 35 -17.17 14.14 -8.27
N GLU A 36 -17.78 15.25 -7.89
CA GLU A 36 -17.09 16.42 -7.34
C GLU A 36 -16.85 16.35 -5.83
N ASP A 37 -17.75 15.75 -5.07
CA ASP A 37 -17.68 15.75 -3.60
C ASP A 37 -16.87 14.59 -3.04
N ILE A 38 -16.85 13.46 -3.73
CA ILE A 38 -16.09 12.27 -3.30
C ILE A 38 -14.58 12.54 -3.17
N PRO A 39 -13.91 13.20 -4.14
CA PRO A 39 -12.49 13.56 -3.98
C PRO A 39 -12.24 14.47 -2.78
N LYS A 40 -13.15 15.43 -2.51
CA LYS A 40 -13.03 16.36 -1.38
C LYS A 40 -13.10 15.63 -0.05
N ILE A 41 -14.12 14.78 0.14
CA ILE A 41 -14.29 14.03 1.38
C ILE A 41 -13.21 12.97 1.57
N THR A 42 -12.80 12.28 0.50
CA THR A 42 -11.71 11.31 0.57
C THR A 42 -10.37 11.99 0.92
N ASN A 43 -10.10 13.15 0.32
CA ASN A 43 -8.92 13.94 0.66
C ASN A 43 -8.99 14.46 2.12
N TYR A 44 -10.16 14.92 2.56
CA TYR A 44 -10.39 15.34 3.95
C TYR A 44 -10.13 14.19 4.93
N ILE A 45 -10.65 12.98 4.67
CA ILE A 45 -10.41 11.79 5.48
C ILE A 45 -8.92 11.46 5.53
N ASN A 46 -8.23 11.47 4.39
CA ASN A 46 -6.82 11.11 4.31
C ASN A 46 -5.90 12.18 4.95
N THR A 47 -6.13 13.45 4.64
CA THR A 47 -5.27 14.55 5.14
C THR A 47 -5.37 14.71 6.65
N ASN A 48 -6.58 14.51 7.21
CA ASN A 48 -6.80 14.62 8.65
C ASN A 48 -6.70 13.27 9.39
N ASN A 49 -6.30 12.19 8.71
CA ASN A 49 -6.15 10.84 9.26
C ASN A 49 -7.39 10.35 10.05
N ILE A 50 -8.59 10.56 9.48
CA ILE A 50 -9.86 10.27 10.15
C ILE A 50 -10.19 8.78 10.03
N VAL A 51 -10.02 8.03 11.10
CA VAL A 51 -10.31 6.58 11.15
C VAL A 51 -11.81 6.31 11.26
N TYR A 52 -12.56 7.15 11.97
CA TYR A 52 -14.02 7.06 12.10
C TYR A 52 -14.68 8.35 11.62
N VAL A 53 -15.41 8.26 10.51
CA VAL A 53 -16.03 9.40 9.84
C VAL A 53 -17.44 9.60 10.39
N ALA A 54 -17.76 10.83 10.82
CA ALA A 54 -19.08 11.16 11.31
C ALA A 54 -20.15 11.06 10.22
N GLU A 55 -21.31 10.49 10.53
CA GLU A 55 -22.46 10.32 9.63
C GLU A 55 -22.79 11.60 8.85
N LYS A 56 -22.87 12.74 9.56
CA LYS A 56 -23.20 14.05 8.97
C LYS A 56 -22.25 14.48 7.86
N SER A 57 -20.97 14.13 7.96
CA SER A 57 -19.96 14.46 6.95
C SER A 57 -20.08 13.64 5.68
N LEU A 58 -20.82 12.53 5.74
CA LEU A 58 -21.02 11.60 4.62
C LEU A 58 -22.34 11.83 3.88
N GLN A 59 -23.25 12.67 4.41
CA GLN A 59 -24.59 12.91 3.87
C GLN A 59 -24.64 14.10 2.90
N PHE A 60 -23.76 14.15 1.91
CA PHE A 60 -23.65 15.27 0.95
C PHE A 60 -24.51 15.12 -0.31
N SER A 61 -25.10 13.94 -0.55
CA SER A 61 -26.03 13.69 -1.66
C SER A 61 -27.18 12.80 -1.23
N ASP A 62 -28.22 12.65 -2.07
CA ASP A 62 -29.36 11.78 -1.75
C ASP A 62 -28.96 10.31 -1.63
N ILE A 63 -28.03 9.84 -2.49
CA ILE A 63 -27.49 8.47 -2.42
C ILE A 63 -26.69 8.27 -1.15
N THR A 64 -25.76 9.19 -0.84
CA THR A 64 -24.93 9.05 0.35
C THR A 64 -25.76 9.20 1.63
N ARG A 65 -26.78 10.05 1.63
CA ARG A 65 -27.78 10.15 2.70
C ARG A 65 -28.55 8.83 2.87
N ALA A 66 -28.94 8.17 1.77
CA ALA A 66 -29.58 6.88 1.83
C ALA A 66 -28.66 5.77 2.39
N ILE A 67 -27.37 5.80 2.07
CA ILE A 67 -26.39 4.81 2.53
C ILE A 67 -26.01 5.03 4.00
N PHE A 68 -25.70 6.28 4.40
CA PHE A 68 -25.17 6.63 5.71
C PHE A 68 -26.22 7.16 6.68
N SER A 69 -27.48 6.70 6.55
CA SER A 69 -28.51 7.00 7.55
C SER A 69 -28.59 5.91 8.61
N SER A 70 -28.67 6.32 9.86
CA SER A 70 -28.80 5.43 11.03
C SER A 70 -30.26 5.07 11.33
N SER A 71 -31.10 4.86 10.30
CA SER A 71 -32.50 4.47 10.50
C SER A 71 -32.63 3.06 11.10
N GLU A 72 -33.61 2.86 11.98
CA GLU A 72 -33.96 1.56 12.59
C GLU A 72 -34.76 0.65 11.64
N GLU A 73 -34.77 0.94 10.35
CA GLU A 73 -35.48 0.15 9.35
C GLU A 73 -34.90 -1.25 9.16
N ASN A 74 -35.73 -2.18 8.70
CA ASN A 74 -35.31 -3.52 8.32
C ASN A 74 -34.24 -3.46 7.20
N LEU A 75 -33.31 -4.42 7.21
CA LEU A 75 -32.22 -4.50 6.21
C LEU A 75 -32.74 -4.54 4.77
N LEU A 76 -33.85 -5.23 4.51
CA LEU A 76 -34.44 -5.29 3.17
C LEU A 76 -34.94 -3.92 2.71
N ASP A 77 -35.63 -3.19 3.58
CA ASP A 77 -36.11 -1.82 3.29
C ASP A 77 -34.96 -0.85 3.05
N TYR A 78 -33.92 -0.94 3.85
CA TYR A 78 -32.70 -0.19 3.67
C TYR A 78 -32.04 -0.44 2.30
N LEU A 79 -31.90 -1.71 1.90
CA LEU A 79 -31.33 -2.07 0.60
C LEU A 79 -32.21 -1.62 -0.57
N LEU A 80 -33.53 -1.82 -0.46
CA LEU A 80 -34.48 -1.37 -1.49
C LEU A 80 -34.47 0.14 -1.69
N ARG A 81 -34.35 0.91 -0.60
CA ARG A 81 -34.22 2.37 -0.65
C ARG A 81 -32.95 2.82 -1.36
N ILE A 82 -31.81 2.20 -1.08
CA ILE A 82 -30.54 2.48 -1.76
C ILE A 82 -30.64 2.15 -3.26
N LEU A 83 -31.15 0.96 -3.61
CA LEU A 83 -31.30 0.53 -5.00
C LEU A 83 -32.22 1.47 -5.77
N LYS A 84 -33.32 1.92 -5.17
CA LYS A 84 -34.24 2.87 -5.79
C LYS A 84 -33.54 4.20 -6.12
N GLN A 85 -32.71 4.71 -5.21
CA GLN A 85 -31.92 5.94 -5.43
C GLN A 85 -30.87 5.73 -6.53
N LEU A 86 -30.18 4.59 -6.54
CA LEU A 86 -29.20 4.26 -7.58
C LEU A 86 -29.85 4.16 -8.95
N ILE A 87 -31.00 3.47 -9.07
CA ILE A 87 -31.73 3.36 -10.34
C ILE A 87 -32.18 4.74 -10.84
N ALA A 88 -32.65 5.61 -9.94
CA ALA A 88 -33.09 6.96 -10.28
C ALA A 88 -31.93 7.87 -10.72
N SER A 89 -30.71 7.63 -10.22
CA SER A 89 -29.53 8.44 -10.55
C SER A 89 -28.90 8.11 -11.92
N ILE A 90 -29.22 6.94 -12.50
CA ILE A 90 -28.68 6.53 -13.80
C ILE A 90 -29.51 7.15 -14.92
N GLN A 91 -28.92 8.12 -15.64
CA GLN A 91 -29.54 8.73 -16.82
C GLN A 91 -29.33 7.82 -18.05
N PRO A 92 -30.39 7.47 -18.79
CA PRO A 92 -30.30 6.49 -19.89
C PRO A 92 -29.49 6.95 -21.10
N GLU A 93 -29.24 8.25 -21.23
CA GLU A 93 -28.76 8.86 -22.49
C GLU A 93 -27.23 8.90 -22.62
N SER A 94 -26.46 8.49 -21.60
CA SER A 94 -25.04 8.78 -21.60
C SER A 94 -24.10 7.72 -22.18
N HIS A 95 -24.45 6.41 -22.16
CA HIS A 95 -23.65 5.31 -22.77
C HIS A 95 -24.44 4.00 -22.76
N GLU A 96 -24.28 3.16 -23.82
CA GLU A 96 -24.90 1.80 -23.91
C GLU A 96 -24.62 0.91 -22.69
N GLY A 97 -23.42 1.03 -22.06
CA GLY A 97 -23.08 0.28 -20.87
C GLY A 97 -23.91 0.61 -19.63
N LEU A 98 -24.46 1.82 -19.52
CA LEU A 98 -25.29 2.22 -18.36
C LEU A 98 -26.71 1.64 -18.41
N ALA A 99 -27.21 1.31 -19.61
CA ALA A 99 -28.50 0.62 -19.76
C ALA A 99 -28.46 -0.79 -19.15
N ILE A 100 -27.37 -1.52 -19.36
CA ILE A 100 -27.14 -2.84 -18.77
C ILE A 100 -27.04 -2.74 -17.24
N GLU A 101 -26.30 -1.77 -16.71
CA GLU A 101 -26.17 -1.56 -15.26
C GLU A 101 -27.53 -1.24 -14.61
N LYS A 102 -28.38 -0.48 -15.27
CA LYS A 102 -29.73 -0.18 -14.82
C LYS A 102 -30.60 -1.45 -14.75
N GLU A 103 -30.51 -2.33 -15.74
CA GLU A 103 -31.22 -3.60 -15.77
C GLU A 103 -30.72 -4.53 -14.64
N PHE A 104 -29.42 -4.58 -14.38
CA PHE A 104 -28.88 -5.30 -13.22
C PHE A 104 -29.47 -4.79 -11.90
N LEU A 105 -29.48 -3.49 -11.69
CA LEU A 105 -30.04 -2.90 -10.46
C LEU A 105 -31.52 -3.15 -10.33
N PHE A 106 -32.27 -3.09 -11.43
CA PHE A 106 -33.70 -3.38 -11.44
C PHE A 106 -33.99 -4.86 -11.11
N THR A 107 -33.23 -5.77 -11.69
CA THR A 107 -33.33 -7.20 -11.39
C THR A 107 -32.98 -7.52 -9.93
N ILE A 108 -31.96 -6.90 -9.38
CA ILE A 108 -31.62 -7.02 -7.95
C ILE A 108 -32.77 -6.46 -7.09
N PHE A 109 -33.31 -5.30 -7.46
CA PHE A 109 -34.41 -4.66 -6.74
C PHE A 109 -35.65 -5.57 -6.71
N THR A 110 -36.10 -6.11 -7.87
CA THR A 110 -37.24 -7.00 -7.95
C THR A 110 -37.05 -8.32 -7.21
N THR A 111 -35.82 -8.85 -7.23
CA THR A 111 -35.46 -10.06 -6.48
C THR A 111 -35.53 -9.81 -4.97
N ILE A 112 -34.97 -8.71 -4.45
CA ILE A 112 -35.05 -8.39 -3.03
C ILE A 112 -36.47 -8.06 -2.61
N GLN A 113 -37.25 -7.39 -3.47
CA GLN A 113 -38.66 -7.13 -3.21
C GLN A 113 -39.47 -8.45 -3.13
N GLY A 114 -39.20 -9.43 -4.00
CA GLY A 114 -39.79 -10.76 -3.92
C GLY A 114 -39.46 -11.48 -2.61
N ILE A 115 -38.19 -11.46 -2.20
CA ILE A 115 -37.75 -12.02 -0.91
C ILE A 115 -38.51 -11.35 0.25
N LYS A 116 -38.63 -10.03 0.25
CA LYS A 116 -39.38 -9.30 1.28
C LYS A 116 -40.85 -9.73 1.34
N ASN A 117 -41.52 -9.81 0.20
CA ASN A 117 -42.91 -10.19 0.14
C ASN A 117 -43.13 -11.62 0.70
N THR A 118 -42.28 -12.58 0.32
CA THR A 118 -42.35 -13.95 0.85
C THR A 118 -42.20 -14.01 2.36
N PHE A 119 -41.23 -13.24 2.94
CA PHE A 119 -41.06 -13.19 4.39
C PHE A 119 -42.24 -12.54 5.11
N ILE A 120 -42.90 -11.55 4.49
CA ILE A 120 -44.12 -10.94 5.04
C ILE A 120 -45.29 -11.94 4.99
N GLU A 121 -45.49 -12.62 3.87
CA GLU A 121 -46.58 -13.61 3.69
C GLU A 121 -46.43 -14.78 4.68
N GLU A 122 -45.22 -15.26 4.88
CA GLU A 122 -44.94 -16.38 5.81
C GLU A 122 -44.74 -15.91 7.28
N ASN A 123 -44.88 -14.63 7.55
CA ASN A 123 -44.71 -14.02 8.88
C ASN A 123 -43.38 -14.40 9.57
N ILE A 124 -42.30 -14.45 8.79
CA ILE A 124 -40.93 -14.79 9.26
C ILE A 124 -40.14 -13.50 9.42
N ILE A 125 -39.51 -13.32 10.59
CA ILE A 125 -38.63 -12.17 10.89
C ILE A 125 -37.22 -12.69 11.20
N PRO A 126 -36.36 -12.89 10.20
CA PRO A 126 -35.01 -13.36 10.40
C PRO A 126 -34.10 -12.25 10.91
N ASP A 127 -32.92 -12.66 11.39
CA ASP A 127 -31.85 -11.71 11.69
C ASP A 127 -31.17 -11.17 10.40
N ASN A 128 -30.42 -10.08 10.54
CA ASN A 128 -29.74 -9.43 9.42
C ASN A 128 -28.70 -10.34 8.74
N LYS A 129 -28.09 -11.28 9.48
CA LYS A 129 -27.09 -12.22 8.95
C LYS A 129 -27.75 -13.22 8.01
N PHE A 130 -28.90 -13.74 8.40
CA PHE A 130 -29.69 -14.67 7.60
C PHE A 130 -30.20 -13.99 6.32
N TYR A 131 -30.68 -12.73 6.40
CA TYR A 131 -31.06 -11.96 5.22
C TYR A 131 -29.90 -11.86 4.21
N LEU A 132 -28.69 -11.51 4.68
CA LEU A 132 -27.53 -11.39 3.81
C LEU A 132 -27.15 -12.73 3.15
N GLN A 133 -27.24 -13.84 3.88
CA GLN A 133 -26.96 -15.18 3.34
C GLN A 133 -27.95 -15.58 2.24
N ILE A 134 -29.25 -15.34 2.46
CA ILE A 134 -30.29 -15.64 1.46
C ILE A 134 -30.11 -14.76 0.24
N ILE A 135 -29.95 -13.45 0.41
CA ILE A 135 -29.75 -12.53 -0.71
C ILE A 135 -28.55 -12.99 -1.54
N HIS A 136 -27.42 -13.28 -0.89
CA HIS A 136 -26.22 -13.74 -1.59
C HIS A 136 -26.47 -15.02 -2.38
N LYS A 137 -27.14 -16.01 -1.77
CA LYS A 137 -27.44 -17.30 -2.41
C LYS A 137 -28.39 -17.16 -3.61
N ILE A 138 -29.42 -16.32 -3.50
CA ILE A 138 -30.37 -16.10 -4.57
C ILE A 138 -29.73 -15.32 -5.71
N LEU A 139 -29.00 -14.25 -5.40
CA LEU A 139 -28.34 -13.41 -6.42
C LEU A 139 -27.28 -14.17 -7.21
N GLN A 140 -26.64 -15.20 -6.66
CA GLN A 140 -25.72 -16.07 -7.40
C GLN A 140 -26.39 -16.84 -8.54
N GLY A 141 -27.72 -17.10 -8.45
CA GLY A 141 -28.50 -17.78 -9.48
C GLY A 141 -29.18 -16.83 -10.46
N VAL A 142 -29.10 -15.52 -10.24
CA VAL A 142 -29.76 -14.53 -11.10
C VAL A 142 -28.92 -14.27 -12.34
N SER A 143 -29.51 -14.45 -13.51
CA SER A 143 -28.91 -14.09 -14.80
C SER A 143 -29.82 -13.08 -15.51
N ILE A 144 -29.23 -12.15 -16.22
CA ILE A 144 -29.92 -11.17 -17.02
C ILE A 144 -29.79 -11.60 -18.48
N PRO A 145 -30.88 -12.00 -19.12
CA PRO A 145 -30.83 -12.34 -20.53
C PRO A 145 -30.65 -11.07 -21.36
N PHE A 146 -29.77 -11.14 -22.35
CA PHE A 146 -29.71 -10.11 -23.37
C PHE A 146 -30.95 -10.17 -24.23
N SER A 147 -31.61 -9.05 -24.48
CA SER A 147 -32.73 -8.97 -25.38
C SER A 147 -32.24 -9.00 -26.83
N GLY A 148 -32.78 -9.92 -27.61
CA GLY A 148 -32.48 -10.09 -29.03
C GLY A 148 -31.42 -11.17 -29.29
N GLU A 149 -31.79 -12.15 -30.12
CA GLU A 149 -30.81 -13.06 -30.70
C GLU A 149 -30.33 -12.42 -32.00
N PRO A 150 -29.05 -12.07 -32.12
CA PRO A 150 -28.52 -11.60 -33.38
C PRO A 150 -28.56 -12.77 -34.37
N LEU A 151 -29.35 -12.62 -35.44
CA LEU A 151 -29.43 -13.61 -36.52
C LEU A 151 -28.29 -13.46 -37.53
N GLU A 152 -27.51 -12.41 -37.42
CA GLU A 152 -26.41 -12.05 -38.31
C GLU A 152 -25.07 -11.90 -37.53
N GLY A 153 -23.98 -12.23 -38.17
CA GLY A 153 -22.65 -12.12 -37.62
C GLY A 153 -22.13 -13.36 -36.88
N MET A 154 -21.12 -13.19 -36.07
CA MET A 154 -20.47 -14.29 -35.33
C MET A 154 -21.29 -14.65 -34.08
N GLN A 155 -21.65 -15.92 -33.96
CA GLN A 155 -22.38 -16.48 -32.84
C GLN A 155 -21.41 -17.17 -31.86
N ILE A 156 -21.49 -16.85 -30.58
CA ILE A 156 -20.75 -17.55 -29.51
C ILE A 156 -21.75 -18.25 -28.61
N MET A 157 -21.71 -19.56 -28.61
CA MET A 157 -22.69 -20.37 -27.86
C MET A 157 -22.07 -21.69 -27.39
N GLY A 158 -22.71 -22.36 -26.43
CA GLY A 158 -22.32 -23.69 -25.99
C GLY A 158 -22.78 -24.77 -26.98
N LEU A 159 -22.18 -25.97 -26.88
CA LEU A 159 -22.53 -27.09 -27.79
C LEU A 159 -24.03 -27.47 -27.72
N MET A 160 -24.63 -27.37 -26.52
CA MET A 160 -26.04 -27.74 -26.33
C MET A 160 -27.00 -26.71 -26.94
N GLU A 161 -26.61 -25.46 -27.06
CA GLU A 161 -27.34 -24.36 -27.65
C GLU A 161 -27.30 -24.39 -29.19
N THR A 162 -26.37 -25.13 -29.80
CA THR A 162 -26.24 -25.29 -31.26
C THR A 162 -27.25 -26.27 -31.87
N ARG A 163 -28.17 -26.81 -31.08
CA ARG A 163 -29.19 -27.76 -31.53
C ARG A 163 -30.01 -27.23 -32.70
N MET A 164 -30.11 -28.02 -33.74
CA MET A 164 -30.85 -27.72 -34.98
C MET A 164 -30.30 -26.50 -35.76
N LEU A 165 -29.14 -25.98 -35.41
CA LEU A 165 -28.47 -24.92 -36.17
C LEU A 165 -27.39 -25.50 -37.04
N ASP A 166 -27.21 -24.91 -38.23
CA ASP A 166 -26.16 -25.22 -39.17
C ASP A 166 -25.26 -23.99 -39.43
N PHE A 167 -23.96 -24.19 -39.51
CA PHE A 167 -22.99 -23.11 -39.68
C PHE A 167 -22.03 -23.45 -40.86
N ASN A 168 -21.75 -22.47 -41.70
CA ASN A 168 -20.76 -22.64 -42.75
C ASN A 168 -19.33 -22.66 -42.21
N HIS A 169 -19.03 -21.79 -41.22
CA HIS A 169 -17.73 -21.68 -40.58
C HIS A 169 -17.90 -22.01 -39.11
N LEU A 170 -17.09 -22.95 -38.62
CA LEU A 170 -17.21 -23.46 -37.26
C LEU A 170 -15.87 -23.38 -36.54
N ILE A 171 -15.84 -22.76 -35.38
CA ILE A 171 -14.69 -22.72 -34.50
C ILE A 171 -15.09 -23.33 -33.15
N ILE A 172 -14.53 -24.48 -32.80
CA ILE A 172 -14.75 -25.14 -31.53
C ILE A 172 -13.55 -24.89 -30.63
N LEU A 173 -13.80 -24.29 -29.47
CA LEU A 173 -12.78 -23.98 -28.48
C LEU A 173 -12.79 -25.03 -27.34
N SER A 174 -11.63 -25.22 -26.70
CA SER A 174 -11.48 -26.09 -25.52
C SER A 174 -11.89 -27.54 -25.77
N ALA A 175 -11.55 -28.10 -26.94
CA ALA A 175 -11.82 -29.50 -27.29
C ALA A 175 -10.88 -30.46 -26.56
N ASN A 176 -10.83 -30.35 -25.25
CA ASN A 176 -10.03 -31.17 -24.34
C ASN A 176 -10.88 -32.25 -23.66
N GLU A 177 -10.26 -33.38 -23.34
CA GLU A 177 -10.91 -34.46 -22.59
C GLU A 177 -11.39 -33.93 -21.22
N GLY A 178 -12.61 -34.30 -20.82
CA GLY A 178 -13.27 -33.81 -19.62
C GLY A 178 -13.97 -32.46 -19.75
N ILE A 179 -13.71 -31.70 -20.84
CA ILE A 179 -14.45 -30.48 -21.20
C ILE A 179 -15.41 -30.81 -22.34
N LEU A 180 -14.95 -31.51 -23.35
CA LEU A 180 -15.72 -32.00 -24.48
C LEU A 180 -15.34 -33.47 -24.75
N PRO A 181 -16.16 -34.46 -24.36
CA PRO A 181 -17.39 -34.32 -23.58
C PRO A 181 -17.16 -33.94 -22.12
N LYS A 182 -18.18 -33.35 -21.49
CA LYS A 182 -18.15 -33.07 -20.05
C LYS A 182 -18.48 -34.36 -19.31
N THR A 183 -17.50 -34.98 -18.66
CA THR A 183 -17.60 -36.28 -18.00
C THR A 183 -18.10 -36.22 -16.55
N THR A 184 -18.22 -35.03 -15.96
CA THR A 184 -18.67 -34.88 -14.57
C THR A 184 -20.17 -34.91 -14.47
N LEU A 185 -20.69 -36.00 -13.97
CA LEU A 185 -22.10 -36.08 -13.51
C LEU A 185 -22.24 -35.40 -12.15
N PRO A 186 -23.32 -34.68 -11.90
CA PRO A 186 -23.61 -34.22 -10.55
C PRO A 186 -23.77 -35.46 -9.65
N ALA A 187 -23.21 -35.38 -8.43
CA ALA A 187 -23.32 -36.44 -7.43
C ALA A 187 -24.80 -36.78 -7.23
N SER A 188 -25.12 -38.05 -7.37
CA SER A 188 -26.51 -38.56 -7.23
C SER A 188 -26.55 -39.59 -6.11
N PHE A 189 -27.61 -39.54 -5.31
CA PHE A 189 -27.92 -40.56 -4.30
C PHE A 189 -28.33 -41.89 -4.91
N ILE A 190 -28.66 -41.93 -6.23
CA ILE A 190 -29.06 -43.17 -6.92
C ILE A 190 -27.81 -43.83 -7.51
N PRO A 191 -27.39 -45.02 -7.01
CA PRO A 191 -26.23 -45.76 -7.53
C PRO A 191 -26.40 -46.13 -8.99
N TYR A 192 -25.28 -46.30 -9.71
CA TYR A 192 -25.23 -46.63 -11.12
C TYR A 192 -26.06 -47.88 -11.47
N ASN A 193 -25.96 -48.96 -10.69
CA ASN A 193 -26.68 -50.22 -10.94
C ASN A 193 -28.21 -50.05 -10.90
N LEU A 194 -28.71 -49.20 -10.02
CA LEU A 194 -30.14 -48.87 -9.97
C LEU A 194 -30.55 -48.02 -11.18
N ARG A 195 -29.73 -47.05 -11.58
CA ARG A 195 -29.97 -46.25 -12.78
C ARG A 195 -30.06 -47.15 -14.01
N PHE A 196 -29.09 -48.06 -14.19
CA PHE A 196 -29.09 -49.00 -15.30
C PHE A 196 -30.30 -49.94 -15.28
N GLY A 197 -30.61 -50.53 -14.13
CA GLY A 197 -31.73 -51.46 -13.98
C GLY A 197 -33.10 -50.82 -14.22
N PHE A 198 -33.29 -49.56 -13.84
CA PHE A 198 -34.52 -48.80 -14.03
C PHE A 198 -34.51 -47.92 -15.28
N ARG A 199 -33.52 -48.07 -16.18
CA ARG A 199 -33.37 -47.31 -17.43
C ARG A 199 -33.35 -45.77 -17.22
N LEU A 200 -32.78 -45.32 -16.08
CA LEU A 200 -32.51 -43.91 -15.84
C LEU A 200 -31.28 -43.46 -16.62
N PRO A 201 -31.14 -42.17 -16.93
CA PRO A 201 -29.95 -41.65 -17.62
C PRO A 201 -28.68 -42.02 -16.89
N THR A 202 -27.74 -42.67 -17.60
CA THR A 202 -26.40 -43.04 -17.13
C THR A 202 -25.34 -42.14 -17.77
N PRO A 203 -24.08 -42.16 -17.31
CA PRO A 203 -22.98 -41.38 -17.93
C PRO A 203 -22.86 -41.64 -19.44
N GLU A 204 -23.05 -42.89 -19.87
CA GLU A 204 -22.94 -43.28 -21.28
C GLU A 204 -24.02 -42.61 -22.15
N HIS A 205 -25.24 -42.43 -21.63
CA HIS A 205 -26.29 -41.69 -22.33
C HIS A 205 -25.90 -40.21 -22.51
N GLN A 206 -25.25 -39.63 -21.52
CA GLN A 206 -24.80 -38.25 -21.61
C GLN A 206 -23.67 -38.09 -22.63
N ASP A 207 -22.69 -38.99 -22.62
CA ASP A 207 -21.62 -39.03 -23.62
C ASP A 207 -22.19 -39.21 -25.04
N ALA A 208 -23.18 -40.08 -25.21
CA ALA A 208 -23.83 -40.28 -26.50
C ALA A 208 -24.57 -39.01 -26.99
N VAL A 209 -25.18 -38.23 -26.08
CA VAL A 209 -25.82 -36.95 -26.41
C VAL A 209 -24.77 -35.92 -26.85
N PHE A 210 -23.65 -35.80 -26.13
CA PHE A 210 -22.55 -34.91 -26.54
C PHE A 210 -21.97 -35.33 -27.89
N ALA A 211 -21.74 -36.62 -28.10
CA ALA A 211 -21.23 -37.15 -29.38
C ALA A 211 -22.20 -36.82 -30.54
N TYR A 212 -23.52 -37.04 -30.32
CA TYR A 212 -24.52 -36.73 -31.33
C TYR A 212 -24.50 -35.24 -31.73
N TYR A 213 -24.50 -34.31 -30.78
CA TYR A 213 -24.47 -32.88 -31.11
C TYR A 213 -23.17 -32.46 -31.73
N PHE A 214 -22.03 -32.99 -31.26
CA PHE A 214 -20.71 -32.71 -31.84
C PHE A 214 -20.64 -33.14 -33.30
N TYR A 215 -20.96 -34.39 -33.61
CA TYR A 215 -20.90 -34.87 -34.98
C TYR A 215 -22.00 -34.25 -35.87
N ARG A 216 -23.16 -34.01 -35.36
CA ARG A 216 -24.22 -33.31 -36.08
C ARG A 216 -23.82 -31.89 -36.49
N LEU A 217 -23.12 -31.18 -35.62
CA LEU A 217 -22.62 -29.84 -35.89
C LEU A 217 -21.58 -29.81 -37.01
N LEU A 218 -20.73 -30.83 -37.11
CA LEU A 218 -19.69 -30.94 -38.14
C LEU A 218 -20.25 -31.25 -39.52
N GLN A 219 -21.35 -31.96 -39.65
CA GLN A 219 -21.84 -32.53 -40.89
C GLN A 219 -22.11 -31.53 -42.02
N ARG A 220 -22.53 -30.31 -41.67
CA ARG A 220 -22.89 -29.28 -42.66
C ARG A 220 -21.96 -28.10 -42.72
N SER A 221 -20.92 -28.11 -41.93
CA SER A 221 -19.90 -27.04 -41.92
C SER A 221 -18.90 -27.24 -43.03
N ARG A 222 -18.51 -26.14 -43.70
CA ARG A 222 -17.49 -26.16 -44.79
C ARG A 222 -16.10 -26.01 -44.24
N ASP A 223 -15.93 -25.07 -43.32
CA ASP A 223 -14.64 -24.79 -42.70
C ASP A 223 -14.75 -25.04 -41.21
N ILE A 224 -13.95 -25.96 -40.69
CA ILE A 224 -13.99 -26.39 -39.29
C ILE A 224 -12.61 -26.22 -38.68
N HIS A 225 -12.55 -25.42 -37.63
CA HIS A 225 -11.37 -25.23 -36.80
C HIS A 225 -11.66 -25.72 -35.39
N ILE A 226 -10.86 -26.67 -34.90
CA ILE A 226 -11.03 -27.20 -33.54
C ILE A 226 -9.75 -26.95 -32.75
N LEU A 227 -9.87 -26.25 -31.65
CA LEU A 227 -8.76 -25.85 -30.82
C LEU A 227 -8.78 -26.60 -29.48
N TYR A 228 -7.66 -27.14 -29.09
CA TYR A 228 -7.44 -27.74 -27.79
C TYR A 228 -6.10 -27.28 -27.21
N THR A 229 -5.96 -27.33 -25.91
CA THR A 229 -4.74 -26.96 -25.21
C THR A 229 -3.90 -28.22 -24.99
N SER A 230 -2.62 -28.18 -25.36
CA SER A 230 -1.65 -29.23 -25.10
C SER A 230 -0.54 -28.77 -24.17
N GLY A 231 0.06 -29.67 -23.40
CA GLY A 231 1.27 -29.37 -22.63
C GLY A 231 1.08 -28.72 -21.26
N VAL A 232 -0.11 -28.65 -20.72
CA VAL A 232 -0.35 -28.17 -19.35
C VAL A 232 -0.01 -29.26 -18.34
N LYS A 233 1.00 -29.04 -17.48
CA LYS A 233 1.31 -29.91 -16.35
C LYS A 233 0.28 -29.68 -15.23
N GLY A 234 -0.60 -30.63 -14.99
CA GLY A 234 -1.59 -30.58 -13.89
C GLY A 234 -2.61 -31.71 -13.97
N MET A 235 -3.42 -31.90 -12.93
CA MET A 235 -4.43 -32.96 -12.82
C MET A 235 -5.53 -32.92 -13.91
N ASN A 236 -5.68 -31.82 -14.65
CA ASN A 236 -6.53 -31.65 -15.83
C ASN A 236 -5.68 -31.30 -17.06
N GLY A 237 -4.55 -31.92 -17.20
CA GLY A 237 -3.57 -31.63 -18.26
C GLY A 237 -4.14 -31.92 -19.64
N GLY A 238 -4.05 -30.93 -20.50
CA GLY A 238 -4.31 -30.76 -21.89
C GLY A 238 -4.36 -31.99 -22.81
N GLU A 239 -5.15 -33.01 -22.49
CA GLU A 239 -5.38 -34.12 -23.43
C GLU A 239 -6.42 -33.71 -24.47
N MET A 240 -6.18 -34.10 -25.69
CA MET A 240 -7.11 -33.92 -26.80
C MET A 240 -8.38 -34.74 -26.57
N SER A 241 -9.53 -34.15 -26.87
CA SER A 241 -10.84 -34.82 -26.73
C SER A 241 -10.87 -36.16 -27.51
N ARG A 242 -11.51 -37.18 -26.93
CA ARG A 242 -11.76 -38.47 -27.58
C ARG A 242 -12.47 -38.32 -28.94
N PHE A 243 -13.33 -37.34 -29.10
CA PHE A 243 -14.00 -37.08 -30.38
C PHE A 243 -13.02 -36.65 -31.48
N LEU A 244 -11.96 -35.92 -31.14
CA LEU A 244 -10.93 -35.57 -32.09
C LEU A 244 -10.05 -36.79 -32.50
N TYR A 245 -9.81 -37.70 -31.55
CA TYR A 245 -9.15 -38.97 -31.87
C TYR A 245 -9.99 -39.78 -32.83
N GLN A 246 -11.29 -39.86 -32.65
CA GLN A 246 -12.20 -40.55 -33.55
C GLN A 246 -12.19 -39.93 -34.95
N ILE A 247 -12.24 -38.60 -35.07
CA ILE A 247 -12.11 -37.92 -36.36
C ILE A 247 -10.77 -38.24 -37.01
N LYS A 248 -9.69 -38.16 -36.26
CA LYS A 248 -8.32 -38.34 -36.82
C LYS A 248 -8.05 -39.75 -37.29
N TYR A 249 -8.51 -40.77 -36.58
CA TYR A 249 -8.16 -42.15 -36.84
C TYR A 249 -9.26 -43.02 -37.43
N GLU A 250 -10.53 -42.63 -37.29
CA GLU A 250 -11.67 -43.49 -37.72
C GLU A 250 -12.45 -42.87 -38.87
N SER A 251 -12.45 -41.54 -39.05
CA SER A 251 -13.32 -40.90 -40.05
C SER A 251 -12.83 -41.01 -41.51
N GLY A 252 -11.54 -41.30 -41.74
CA GLY A 252 -10.93 -41.22 -43.04
C GLY A 252 -10.71 -39.81 -43.62
N LEU A 253 -11.03 -38.76 -42.84
CA LEU A 253 -10.86 -37.37 -43.24
C LEU A 253 -9.42 -36.92 -43.10
N THR A 254 -8.97 -36.06 -43.99
CA THR A 254 -7.64 -35.42 -43.85
C THR A 254 -7.72 -34.26 -42.87
N VAL A 255 -7.02 -34.39 -41.76
CA VAL A 255 -6.96 -33.37 -40.72
C VAL A 255 -5.62 -32.64 -40.79
N ALA A 256 -5.63 -31.33 -40.98
CA ALA A 256 -4.43 -30.50 -40.94
C ALA A 256 -4.18 -30.05 -39.48
N GLU A 257 -3.05 -30.47 -38.93
CA GLU A 257 -2.66 -30.06 -37.56
C GLU A 257 -1.75 -28.85 -37.62
N ARG A 258 -2.06 -27.87 -36.76
CA ARG A 258 -1.24 -26.68 -36.56
C ARG A 258 -0.98 -26.47 -35.07
N ASN A 259 0.27 -26.27 -34.70
CA ASN A 259 0.67 -25.98 -33.34
C ASN A 259 0.88 -24.47 -33.15
N PHE A 260 0.08 -23.84 -32.35
CA PHE A 260 0.23 -22.44 -31.96
C PHE A 260 0.97 -22.40 -30.62
N GLN A 261 2.23 -21.98 -30.67
CA GLN A 261 2.98 -21.67 -29.46
C GLN A 261 2.89 -20.17 -29.22
N ASN A 262 2.31 -19.78 -28.09
CA ASN A 262 2.46 -18.41 -27.62
C ASN A 262 3.80 -18.37 -26.84
N PRO A 263 4.90 -17.83 -27.42
CA PRO A 263 6.11 -17.68 -26.66
C PRO A 263 5.78 -16.72 -25.53
N ILE A 264 5.65 -17.26 -24.30
CA ILE A 264 5.68 -16.42 -23.11
C ILE A 264 7.05 -15.77 -23.16
N SER A 265 7.10 -14.55 -23.66
CA SER A 265 8.31 -13.76 -23.61
C SER A 265 8.60 -13.52 -22.12
N THR A 266 9.42 -14.35 -21.53
CA THR A 266 10.10 -14.09 -20.27
C THR A 266 11.17 -13.02 -20.49
N GLN A 267 10.85 -11.96 -21.25
CA GLN A 267 11.71 -10.79 -21.21
C GLN A 267 11.67 -10.32 -19.76
N ASN A 268 12.79 -10.49 -19.10
CA ASN A 268 13.02 -9.80 -17.84
C ASN A 268 12.63 -8.34 -18.07
N PRO A 269 11.78 -7.77 -17.25
CA PRO A 269 11.37 -6.39 -17.41
C PRO A 269 12.63 -5.55 -17.60
N LYS A 270 12.70 -4.78 -18.70
CA LYS A 270 13.85 -3.92 -18.96
C LYS A 270 14.05 -3.03 -17.73
N GLU A 271 15.27 -2.98 -17.24
CA GLU A 271 15.66 -2.10 -16.15
C GLU A 271 15.25 -0.66 -16.50
N ILE A 272 14.57 -0.01 -15.58
CA ILE A 272 14.17 1.38 -15.77
C ILE A 272 15.39 2.27 -15.47
N ARG A 273 15.82 2.98 -16.50
CA ARG A 273 16.89 3.99 -16.41
C ARG A 273 16.35 5.34 -16.88
N ILE A 274 16.49 6.36 -16.06
CA ILE A 274 16.03 7.72 -16.37
C ILE A 274 17.26 8.63 -16.46
N GLY A 275 17.57 9.08 -17.67
CA GLY A 275 18.65 10.02 -17.92
C GLY A 275 18.36 11.40 -17.31
N LYS A 276 19.38 12.09 -16.85
CA LYS A 276 19.25 13.45 -16.30
C LYS A 276 19.16 14.48 -17.44
N THR A 277 17.95 14.61 -17.98
CA THR A 277 17.63 15.60 -19.02
C THR A 277 17.71 17.04 -18.47
N PRO A 278 17.81 18.07 -19.34
CA PRO A 278 17.86 19.47 -18.88
C PRO A 278 16.74 19.88 -17.91
N PRO A 279 15.47 19.47 -18.07
CA PRO A 279 14.44 19.75 -17.07
C PRO A 279 14.72 19.13 -15.70
N ILE A 280 15.27 17.92 -15.66
CA ILE A 280 15.63 17.24 -14.40
C ILE A 280 16.80 17.96 -13.73
N LEU A 281 17.83 18.33 -14.50
CA LEU A 281 18.97 19.09 -13.98
C LEU A 281 18.52 20.45 -13.43
N HIS A 282 17.59 21.13 -14.10
CA HIS A 282 17.02 22.40 -13.61
C HIS A 282 16.30 22.23 -12.24
N ILE A 283 15.60 21.09 -12.04
CA ILE A 283 15.01 20.78 -10.73
C ILE A 283 16.09 20.55 -9.68
N LEU A 284 17.19 19.86 -10.01
CA LEU A 284 18.31 19.66 -9.11
C LEU A 284 19.03 20.96 -8.75
N GLU A 285 19.11 21.91 -9.67
CA GLU A 285 19.73 23.23 -9.45
C GLU A 285 19.08 24.04 -8.33
N ARG A 286 17.84 23.71 -7.91
CA ARG A 286 17.25 24.36 -6.74
C ARG A 286 18.13 24.27 -5.49
N TYR A 287 18.89 23.17 -5.35
CA TYR A 287 19.80 22.95 -4.22
C TYR A 287 21.12 23.72 -4.32
N THR A 288 21.32 24.47 -5.41
CA THR A 288 22.50 25.33 -5.60
C THR A 288 22.16 26.83 -5.53
N ARG A 289 20.86 27.19 -5.43
CA ARG A 289 20.41 28.58 -5.55
C ARG A 289 20.41 29.34 -4.23
N SER A 290 20.09 28.67 -3.14
CA SER A 290 19.86 29.34 -1.85
C SER A 290 20.06 28.38 -0.70
N GLU A 291 20.51 28.90 0.44
CA GLU A 291 20.65 28.18 1.71
C GLU A 291 19.32 27.66 2.26
N ASP A 292 18.21 28.23 1.81
CA ASP A 292 16.86 27.76 2.18
C ASP A 292 16.46 26.47 1.47
N GLN A 293 17.09 26.17 0.32
CA GLN A 293 16.81 24.98 -0.48
C GLN A 293 17.94 23.96 -0.37
N THR A 294 17.95 23.23 0.73
CA THR A 294 18.98 22.24 1.02
C THR A 294 18.57 20.83 0.65
N ILE A 295 19.54 20.00 0.26
CA ILE A 295 19.35 18.56 0.15
C ILE A 295 19.57 17.91 1.52
N SER A 296 18.58 17.16 2.01
CA SER A 296 18.66 16.56 3.34
C SER A 296 19.52 15.29 3.36
N PRO A 297 20.12 14.94 4.52
CA PRO A 297 20.82 13.66 4.69
C PRO A 297 19.92 12.45 4.39
N SER A 298 18.64 12.54 4.69
CA SER A 298 17.65 11.50 4.37
C SER A 298 17.43 11.36 2.86
N ALA A 299 17.47 12.46 2.10
CA ALA A 299 17.39 12.43 0.64
C ALA A 299 18.63 11.77 0.03
N LEU A 300 19.83 12.09 0.54
CA LEU A 300 21.08 11.46 0.13
C LEU A 300 21.10 9.96 0.48
N ASN A 301 20.61 9.58 1.66
CA ASN A 301 20.40 8.19 2.02
C ASN A 301 19.48 7.45 1.05
N THR A 302 18.40 8.11 0.60
CA THR A 302 17.46 7.55 -0.39
C THR A 302 18.13 7.37 -1.75
N TYR A 303 18.96 8.33 -2.17
CA TYR A 303 19.73 8.24 -3.42
C TYR A 303 20.69 7.05 -3.41
N MET A 304 21.47 6.89 -2.33
CA MET A 304 22.37 5.75 -2.16
C MET A 304 21.65 4.40 -2.04
N GLU A 305 20.40 4.37 -1.55
CA GLU A 305 19.62 3.12 -1.53
C GLU A 305 19.11 2.72 -2.90
N CYS A 306 18.57 3.68 -3.65
CA CYS A 306 18.06 3.51 -4.99
C CYS A 306 17.91 4.90 -5.62
N SER A 307 18.74 5.19 -6.62
CA SER A 307 18.69 6.50 -7.29
C SER A 307 17.35 6.73 -7.99
N LEU A 308 16.69 5.67 -8.50
CA LEU A 308 15.36 5.76 -9.08
C LEU A 308 14.28 6.10 -8.03
N LYS A 309 14.38 5.57 -6.80
CA LYS A 309 13.50 5.96 -5.68
C LYS A 309 13.65 7.45 -5.35
N PHE A 310 14.89 7.94 -5.35
CA PHE A 310 15.16 9.36 -5.17
C PHE A 310 14.50 10.19 -6.28
N TYR A 311 14.62 9.77 -7.54
CA TYR A 311 13.95 10.44 -8.65
C TYR A 311 12.43 10.52 -8.45
N PHE A 312 11.76 9.41 -8.16
CA PHE A 312 10.32 9.41 -7.96
C PHE A 312 9.88 10.32 -6.81
N LYS A 313 10.59 10.27 -5.70
CA LYS A 313 10.22 11.00 -4.48
C LYS A 313 10.54 12.49 -4.54
N TYR A 314 11.76 12.84 -4.99
CA TYR A 314 12.27 14.21 -4.86
C TYR A 314 12.27 15.00 -6.16
N ILE A 315 12.33 14.35 -7.32
CA ILE A 315 12.32 15.01 -8.62
C ILE A 315 10.94 14.99 -9.24
N ALA A 316 10.38 13.80 -9.46
CA ALA A 316 9.05 13.62 -10.02
C ALA A 316 7.92 13.91 -9.01
N GLN A 317 8.25 13.99 -7.73
CA GLN A 317 7.31 14.27 -6.62
C GLN A 317 6.08 13.36 -6.63
N ILE A 318 6.28 12.09 -7.01
CA ILE A 318 5.20 11.09 -6.97
C ILE A 318 4.91 10.82 -5.50
N LYS A 319 3.73 11.25 -5.06
CA LYS A 319 3.28 11.02 -3.69
C LYS A 319 3.12 9.52 -3.45
N GLU A 320 3.70 9.02 -2.38
CA GLU A 320 3.41 7.70 -1.88
C GLU A 320 1.92 7.66 -1.51
N LYS A 321 1.25 6.54 -1.79
CA LYS A 321 -0.13 6.36 -1.36
C LYS A 321 -0.14 6.36 0.17
N GLU A 322 -0.58 7.45 0.76
CA GLU A 322 -0.75 7.54 2.20
C GLU A 322 -1.90 6.61 2.59
N GLU A 323 -1.56 5.48 3.20
CA GLU A 323 -2.54 4.67 3.91
C GLU A 323 -2.77 5.34 5.25
N LEU A 324 -4.04 5.47 5.63
CA LEU A 324 -4.42 5.96 6.96
C LEU A 324 -3.75 5.09 8.02
N ALA A 325 -2.97 5.71 8.87
CA ALA A 325 -2.37 5.03 10.01
C ALA A 325 -3.47 4.73 11.04
N GLU A 326 -3.95 3.49 11.06
CA GLU A 326 -4.93 3.00 12.05
C GLU A 326 -4.29 2.82 13.41
N GLU A 327 -3.02 2.49 13.42
CA GLU A 327 -2.17 2.35 14.59
C GLU A 327 -0.93 3.24 14.43
N LEU A 328 -0.37 3.65 15.54
CA LEU A 328 0.88 4.39 15.53
C LEU A 328 1.98 3.54 14.89
N ASP A 329 2.38 3.90 13.68
CA ASP A 329 3.51 3.29 13.02
C ASP A 329 4.85 3.76 13.65
N HIS A 330 5.94 3.11 13.27
CA HIS A 330 7.26 3.47 13.79
C HIS A 330 7.69 4.91 13.46
N ARG A 331 7.17 5.49 12.38
CA ARG A 331 7.46 6.87 11.98
C ARG A 331 6.76 7.87 12.90
N LEU A 332 5.46 7.65 13.16
CA LEU A 332 4.68 8.49 14.07
C LEU A 332 5.20 8.40 15.51
N LEU A 333 5.57 7.19 15.96
CA LEU A 333 6.22 6.99 17.25
C LEU A 333 7.51 7.81 17.35
N GLY A 334 8.33 7.82 16.28
CA GLY A 334 9.54 8.64 16.21
C GLY A 334 9.22 10.13 16.35
N ASN A 335 8.31 10.66 15.56
CA ASN A 335 7.95 12.08 15.58
C ASN A 335 7.42 12.52 16.95
N ILE A 336 6.57 11.70 17.60
CA ILE A 336 6.06 11.99 18.95
C ILE A 336 7.21 11.98 19.96
N PHE A 337 8.14 11.03 19.85
CA PHE A 337 9.28 10.94 20.76
C PHE A 337 10.19 12.17 20.65
N HIS A 338 10.51 12.65 19.44
CA HIS A 338 11.29 13.86 19.21
C HIS A 338 10.61 15.09 19.80
N GLU A 339 9.34 15.33 19.48
CA GLU A 339 8.56 16.45 20.00
C GLU A 339 8.46 16.42 21.53
N CYS A 340 8.24 15.22 22.12
CA CYS A 340 8.22 15.06 23.59
C CYS A 340 9.58 15.37 24.21
N SER A 341 10.66 14.90 23.59
CA SER A 341 12.03 15.14 24.09
C SER A 341 12.32 16.63 24.12
N GLU A 342 12.06 17.34 23.01
CA GLU A 342 12.23 18.79 22.92
C GLU A 342 11.41 19.52 23.98
N SER A 343 10.12 19.22 24.07
CA SER A 343 9.19 19.90 24.98
C SER A 343 9.51 19.67 26.47
N LEU A 344 10.01 18.47 26.84
CA LEU A 344 10.43 18.16 28.21
C LEU A 344 11.74 18.87 28.59
N TYR A 345 12.74 18.89 27.69
CA TYR A 345 13.97 19.67 27.95
C TYR A 345 13.70 21.17 28.04
N ALA A 346 12.76 21.70 27.26
CA ALA A 346 12.36 23.11 27.35
C ALA A 346 11.76 23.51 28.70
N THR A 347 11.34 22.55 29.54
CA THR A 347 10.89 22.84 30.92
C THR A 347 12.04 23.20 31.88
N ILE A 348 13.29 22.89 31.49
CA ILE A 348 14.47 23.16 32.35
C ILE A 348 14.99 24.57 32.05
N PRO A 349 14.92 25.51 32.99
CA PRO A 349 15.35 26.88 32.76
C PRO A 349 16.88 26.97 32.59
N GLY A 350 17.34 27.86 31.69
CA GLY A 350 18.76 28.17 31.48
C GLY A 350 19.55 27.15 30.66
N GLY A 351 18.93 26.02 30.27
CA GLY A 351 19.57 25.00 29.42
C GLY A 351 20.71 24.22 30.10
N GLU A 352 20.96 24.41 31.38
CA GLU A 352 21.89 23.58 32.16
C GLU A 352 21.18 22.37 32.74
N ILE A 353 21.54 21.20 32.22
CA ILE A 353 20.92 19.94 32.60
C ILE A 353 21.75 19.31 33.73
N THR A 354 21.16 19.31 34.90
CA THR A 354 21.75 18.71 36.11
C THR A 354 21.06 17.42 36.50
N LYS A 355 21.69 16.60 37.34
CA LYS A 355 21.07 15.37 37.88
C LYS A 355 19.76 15.68 38.59
N ALA A 356 19.71 16.76 39.37
CA ALA A 356 18.52 17.18 40.10
C ALA A 356 17.36 17.58 39.17
N ALA A 357 17.63 18.28 38.07
CA ALA A 357 16.63 18.63 37.07
C ALA A 357 16.04 17.39 36.41
N ILE A 358 16.87 16.41 36.05
CA ILE A 358 16.41 15.14 35.50
C ILE A 358 15.60 14.35 36.52
N ASP A 359 16.02 14.29 37.79
CA ASP A 359 15.28 13.60 38.84
C ASP A 359 13.90 14.21 39.04
N THR A 360 13.74 15.52 38.91
CA THR A 360 12.46 16.21 38.97
C THR A 360 11.53 15.74 37.82
N ILE A 361 12.04 15.62 36.60
CA ILE A 361 11.24 15.10 35.46
C ILE A 361 10.88 13.63 35.68
N LEU A 362 11.84 12.80 36.09
CA LEU A 362 11.62 11.36 36.29
C LEU A 362 10.64 11.06 37.45
N ALA A 363 10.64 11.88 38.50
CA ALA A 363 9.71 11.77 39.63
C ALA A 363 8.29 12.19 39.27
N ASN A 364 8.13 13.09 38.29
CA ASN A 364 6.82 13.60 37.87
C ASN A 364 6.30 12.81 36.65
N GLY A 365 5.72 11.62 36.92
CA GLY A 365 5.17 10.78 35.86
C GLY A 365 3.97 11.41 35.12
N SER A 366 3.20 12.29 35.77
CA SER A 366 2.07 13.00 35.17
C SER A 366 2.56 14.09 34.18
N LEU A 367 3.66 14.74 34.45
CA LEU A 367 4.28 15.70 33.53
C LEU A 367 4.67 15.02 32.21
N ILE A 368 5.34 13.86 32.29
CA ILE A 368 5.73 13.10 31.10
C ILE A 368 4.48 12.69 30.29
N GLU A 369 3.44 12.21 30.95
CA GLU A 369 2.19 11.81 30.28
C GLU A 369 1.48 13.00 29.62
N GLU A 370 1.46 14.15 30.26
CA GLU A 370 0.87 15.37 29.70
C GLU A 370 1.61 15.79 28.42
N HIS A 371 2.95 15.80 28.44
CA HIS A 371 3.76 16.13 27.27
C HIS A 371 3.56 15.11 26.15
N ILE A 372 3.49 13.81 26.45
CA ILE A 372 3.21 12.77 25.46
C ILE A 372 1.82 13.00 24.83
N ARG A 373 0.78 13.26 25.62
CA ARG A 373 -0.57 13.53 25.11
C ARG A 373 -0.61 14.78 24.24
N ARG A 374 0.08 15.85 24.63
CA ARG A 374 0.17 17.10 23.86
C ARG A 374 0.87 16.88 22.53
N SER A 375 2.00 16.19 22.51
CA SER A 375 2.76 15.88 21.31
C SER A 375 1.99 14.93 20.37
N TYR A 376 1.29 13.95 20.94
CA TYR A 376 0.40 13.09 20.18
C TYR A 376 -0.68 13.89 19.45
N LEU A 377 -1.37 14.81 20.14
CA LEU A 377 -2.41 15.65 19.55
C LEU A 377 -1.85 16.61 18.49
N LYS A 378 -0.62 17.11 18.66
CA LYS A 378 0.04 17.98 17.69
C LYS A 378 0.39 17.24 16.41
N VAL A 379 0.79 15.98 16.51
CA VAL A 379 1.22 15.13 15.37
C VAL A 379 0.03 14.47 14.68
N TYR A 380 -1.03 14.14 15.40
CA TYR A 380 -2.12 13.27 14.90
C TYR A 380 -3.40 14.00 14.48
N ASP A 381 -3.87 14.96 15.07
CA ASP A 381 -5.03 15.85 14.84
C ASP A 381 -5.73 16.21 16.17
N PRO A 382 -5.89 17.51 16.46
CA PRO A 382 -6.53 17.99 17.68
C PRO A 382 -8.00 17.57 17.87
N LYS A 383 -8.70 17.19 16.79
CA LYS A 383 -10.12 16.81 16.84
C LYS A 383 -10.39 15.38 17.32
N ILE A 384 -9.34 14.55 17.44
CA ILE A 384 -9.47 13.11 17.80
C ILE A 384 -9.08 12.86 19.27
N SER A 385 -9.21 13.82 20.14
CA SER A 385 -8.76 13.74 21.53
C SER A 385 -9.30 12.53 22.33
N ARG A 386 -10.42 11.93 21.92
CA ARG A 386 -11.04 10.79 22.61
C ARG A 386 -10.54 9.40 22.17
N LEU A 387 -9.83 9.30 21.02
CA LEU A 387 -9.29 8.02 20.55
C LEU A 387 -7.98 7.62 21.27
N ILE A 388 -7.40 8.52 22.06
CA ILE A 388 -6.17 8.26 22.83
C ILE A 388 -6.38 7.14 23.86
N ASP A 389 -7.59 7.00 24.38
CA ASP A 389 -7.91 6.09 25.49
C ASP A 389 -8.33 4.67 25.02
N SER A 390 -8.06 4.29 23.78
CA SER A 390 -8.44 2.98 23.24
C SER A 390 -7.24 2.08 22.86
N GLY A 391 -7.15 0.94 23.51
CA GLY A 391 -6.46 -0.27 23.10
C GLY A 391 -4.97 -0.12 22.77
N SER A 392 -4.59 -0.29 21.49
CA SER A 392 -3.20 -0.28 21.02
C SER A 392 -2.49 1.05 21.20
N ASN A 393 -3.22 2.17 21.13
CA ASN A 393 -2.63 3.52 21.30
C ASN A 393 -2.13 3.75 22.73
N GLU A 394 -2.84 3.27 23.73
CA GLU A 394 -2.41 3.36 25.14
C GLU A 394 -1.11 2.57 25.38
N LEU A 395 -0.98 1.38 24.77
CA LEU A 395 0.26 0.60 24.83
C LEU A 395 1.43 1.37 24.21
N ILE A 396 1.22 2.02 23.06
CA ILE A 396 2.27 2.77 22.37
C ILE A 396 2.68 4.02 23.16
N LEU A 397 1.73 4.74 23.78
CA LEU A 397 2.03 5.85 24.68
C LEU A 397 2.83 5.35 25.90
N GLY A 398 2.52 4.16 26.42
CA GLY A 398 3.30 3.47 27.44
C GLY A 398 4.75 3.17 27.00
N VAL A 399 4.94 2.77 25.75
CA VAL A 399 6.27 2.54 25.17
C VAL A 399 7.06 3.84 25.04
N ILE A 400 6.43 4.93 24.56
CA ILE A 400 7.08 6.24 24.46
C ILE A 400 7.50 6.73 25.85
N LYS A 401 6.61 6.60 26.86
CA LYS A 401 6.93 6.94 28.24
C LYS A 401 8.15 6.18 28.74
N LYS A 402 8.23 4.89 28.44
CA LYS A 402 9.39 4.06 28.82
C LYS A 402 10.67 4.53 28.11
N TYR A 403 10.61 4.82 26.81
CA TYR A 403 11.76 5.31 26.05
C TYR A 403 12.26 6.67 26.59
N LEU A 404 11.37 7.60 26.89
CA LEU A 404 11.73 8.89 27.50
C LEU A 404 12.41 8.70 28.85
N ARG A 405 11.88 7.84 29.71
CA ARG A 405 12.47 7.55 31.02
C ARG A 405 13.87 6.95 30.91
N GLU A 406 14.08 6.04 29.98
CA GLU A 406 15.42 5.46 29.74
C GLU A 406 16.40 6.51 29.19
N MET A 407 15.94 7.35 28.26
CA MET A 407 16.77 8.45 27.74
C MET A 407 17.20 9.40 28.87
N PHE A 408 16.27 9.86 29.69
CA PHE A 408 16.62 10.71 30.84
C PHE A 408 17.49 9.98 31.87
N SER A 409 17.26 8.70 32.12
CA SER A 409 18.10 7.89 33.00
C SER A 409 19.53 7.73 32.46
N TYR A 410 19.67 7.65 31.13
CA TYR A 410 20.97 7.63 30.49
C TYR A 410 21.66 9.00 30.60
N ASP A 411 20.95 10.09 30.32
CA ASP A 411 21.46 11.45 30.44
C ASP A 411 21.86 11.81 31.88
N LYS A 412 21.15 11.30 32.88
CA LYS A 412 21.53 11.45 34.29
C LYS A 412 22.95 10.93 34.59
N LYS A 413 23.41 9.89 33.87
CA LYS A 413 24.80 9.36 34.04
C LYS A 413 25.84 10.31 33.49
N ILE A 414 25.45 11.13 32.50
CA ILE A 414 26.37 12.01 31.75
C ILE A 414 26.37 13.45 32.33
N CYS A 415 25.33 13.79 33.13
CA CYS A 415 25.23 15.11 33.75
C CYS A 415 26.45 15.50 34.60
N PRO A 416 26.81 16.80 34.62
CA PRO A 416 26.13 17.95 34.03
C PRO A 416 26.46 18.17 32.55
N PHE A 417 25.52 18.75 31.80
CA PHE A 417 25.78 19.22 30.44
C PHE A 417 24.89 20.44 30.12
N ARG A 418 25.29 21.23 29.12
CA ARG A 418 24.52 22.38 28.64
C ARG A 418 23.89 22.07 27.30
N LEU A 419 22.59 22.17 27.22
CA LEU A 419 21.84 22.07 25.98
C LEU A 419 22.09 23.32 25.12
N LEU A 420 22.53 23.12 23.86
CA LEU A 420 22.83 24.19 22.92
C LEU A 420 21.69 24.38 21.91
N ALA A 421 21.16 23.30 21.35
CA ALA A 421 20.07 23.33 20.39
C ALA A 421 19.29 22.01 20.38
N MET A 422 17.99 22.08 20.06
CA MET A 422 17.14 20.95 19.75
C MET A 422 16.28 21.28 18.53
N GLU A 423 16.14 20.31 17.62
CA GLU A 423 15.36 20.41 16.38
C GLU A 423 15.64 21.70 15.57
N ASN A 424 16.88 22.15 15.60
CA ASN A 424 17.28 23.36 14.89
C ASN A 424 17.83 23.04 13.51
N ARG A 425 17.53 23.93 12.55
CA ARG A 425 17.97 23.81 11.16
C ARG A 425 19.39 24.30 10.99
N PHE A 426 20.22 23.46 10.37
CA PHE A 426 21.59 23.77 9.99
C PHE A 426 21.83 23.41 8.52
N HIS A 427 22.86 24.00 7.91
CA HIS A 427 23.28 23.68 6.56
C HIS A 427 24.79 23.83 6.41
N VAL A 428 25.34 23.22 5.35
CA VAL A 428 26.75 23.36 4.94
C VAL A 428 26.82 23.48 3.42
N PRO A 429 27.56 24.47 2.88
CA PRO A 429 27.86 24.55 1.46
C PRO A 429 28.94 23.55 1.09
N VAL A 430 28.68 22.72 0.07
CA VAL A 430 29.65 21.77 -0.47
C VAL A 430 29.97 22.16 -1.90
N LYS A 431 31.25 22.44 -2.20
CA LYS A 431 31.70 22.73 -3.55
C LYS A 431 31.90 21.44 -4.34
N ILE A 432 31.33 21.37 -5.52
CA ILE A 432 31.37 20.21 -6.44
C ILE A 432 31.83 20.67 -7.83
N GLY A 433 32.54 19.80 -8.55
CA GLY A 433 32.95 20.01 -9.94
C GLY A 433 32.04 19.28 -10.91
N ILE A 434 31.33 20.00 -11.79
CA ILE A 434 30.49 19.40 -12.82
C ILE A 434 30.87 19.99 -14.17
N GLU A 435 31.25 19.16 -15.14
CA GLU A 435 31.62 19.58 -16.49
C GLU A 435 32.64 20.73 -16.53
N GLY A 436 33.58 20.70 -15.58
CA GLY A 436 34.63 21.74 -15.47
C GLY A 436 34.21 23.04 -14.79
N GLN A 437 32.97 23.13 -14.31
CA GLN A 437 32.45 24.27 -13.55
C GLN A 437 32.31 23.92 -12.05
N GLU A 438 32.75 24.84 -11.19
CA GLU A 438 32.53 24.72 -9.75
C GLU A 438 31.11 25.22 -9.42
N LYS A 439 30.31 24.36 -8.77
CA LYS A 439 29.00 24.72 -8.23
C LYS A 439 28.95 24.44 -6.73
N THR A 440 28.20 25.25 -5.99
CA THR A 440 27.98 25.05 -4.57
C THR A 440 26.64 24.42 -4.31
N VAL A 441 26.60 23.28 -3.66
CA VAL A 441 25.35 22.58 -3.25
C VAL A 441 25.17 22.74 -1.76
N PHE A 442 23.97 23.12 -1.34
CA PHE A 442 23.65 23.25 0.08
C PHE A 442 23.06 21.93 0.63
N VAL A 443 23.79 21.33 1.56
CA VAL A 443 23.34 20.16 2.32
C VAL A 443 22.83 20.63 3.67
N GLY A 444 21.61 20.25 4.08
CA GLY A 444 21.04 20.78 5.31
C GLY A 444 19.85 19.97 5.82
N GLY A 445 19.49 20.25 7.07
CA GLY A 445 18.39 19.58 7.75
C GLY A 445 18.29 20.01 9.21
N PHE A 446 17.41 19.35 9.94
CA PHE A 446 17.25 19.56 11.36
C PHE A 446 18.17 18.61 12.13
N ILE A 447 18.87 19.14 13.15
CA ILE A 447 19.66 18.34 14.07
C ILE A 447 18.84 18.13 15.33
N ASP A 448 18.65 16.87 15.71
CA ASP A 448 17.73 16.51 16.80
C ASP A 448 18.18 17.11 18.14
N ARG A 449 19.49 17.00 18.47
CA ARG A 449 20.03 17.56 19.70
C ARG A 449 21.52 17.87 19.60
N ILE A 450 21.90 19.03 20.14
CA ILE A 450 23.28 19.45 20.34
C ILE A 450 23.43 19.89 21.77
N ASP A 451 24.44 19.36 22.45
CA ASP A 451 24.78 19.76 23.83
C ASP A 451 26.31 19.79 24.06
N ARG A 452 26.70 20.43 25.15
CA ARG A 452 28.10 20.58 25.55
C ARG A 452 28.33 19.90 26.89
N THR A 453 29.36 19.07 26.94
CA THR A 453 29.91 18.45 28.17
C THR A 453 31.33 18.90 28.38
N ASP A 454 31.95 18.45 29.48
CA ASP A 454 33.39 18.67 29.74
C ASP A 454 34.26 17.95 28.68
N GLN A 455 33.75 16.90 28.02
CA GLN A 455 34.49 16.15 27.01
C GLN A 455 34.40 16.77 25.60
N GLY A 456 33.47 17.69 25.36
CA GLY A 456 33.26 18.34 24.08
C GLY A 456 31.77 18.54 23.74
N ILE A 457 31.52 18.87 22.48
CA ILE A 457 30.19 19.10 21.92
C ILE A 457 29.68 17.80 21.37
N ARG A 458 28.49 17.36 21.81
CA ARG A 458 27.82 16.16 21.31
C ARG A 458 26.75 16.55 20.28
N VAL A 459 26.76 15.87 19.14
CA VAL A 459 25.76 15.95 18.11
C VAL A 459 25.01 14.61 18.10
N ILE A 460 23.77 14.63 18.54
CA ILE A 460 22.99 13.42 18.84
C ILE A 460 21.82 13.32 17.89
N ASP A 461 21.65 12.15 17.28
CA ASP A 461 20.53 11.76 16.44
C ASP A 461 19.66 10.74 17.20
N TYR A 462 18.36 10.97 17.30
CA TYR A 462 17.43 10.09 17.98
C TYR A 462 16.87 9.03 17.02
N LYS A 463 16.95 7.77 17.42
CA LYS A 463 16.40 6.64 16.65
C LYS A 463 15.51 5.76 17.52
N THR A 464 14.26 5.61 17.12
CA THR A 464 13.30 4.72 17.78
C THR A 464 13.42 3.28 17.29
N GLY A 465 14.26 3.02 16.29
CA GLY A 465 14.63 1.70 15.78
C GLY A 465 15.72 1.00 16.59
N ALA A 466 16.24 -0.11 16.06
CA ALA A 466 17.40 -0.83 16.57
C ALA A 466 18.67 -0.44 15.80
N ASP A 467 18.84 0.86 15.54
CA ASP A 467 19.98 1.40 14.79
C ASP A 467 21.26 1.25 15.61
N THR A 468 22.29 0.70 14.98
CA THR A 468 23.59 0.47 15.62
C THR A 468 24.48 1.72 15.52
N THR A 469 25.38 1.87 16.47
CA THR A 469 26.39 2.96 16.45
C THR A 469 27.63 2.59 15.63
N ALA A 470 27.81 1.31 15.25
CA ALA A 470 29.03 0.81 14.64
C ALA A 470 28.98 0.75 13.11
N PHE A 471 30.12 1.03 12.48
CA PHE A 471 30.37 0.85 11.04
C PHE A 471 31.86 0.54 10.79
N LYS A 472 32.21 0.00 9.60
CA LYS A 472 33.57 -0.49 9.33
C LYS A 472 34.57 0.62 8.98
N SER A 473 34.19 1.57 8.13
CA SER A 473 35.02 2.67 7.65
C SER A 473 34.14 3.80 7.14
N ILE A 474 34.71 5.00 6.97
CA ILE A 474 33.99 6.13 6.38
C ILE A 474 33.42 5.76 5.01
N ALA A 475 34.24 5.16 4.15
CA ALA A 475 33.76 4.69 2.83
C ALA A 475 32.54 3.74 2.93
N SER A 476 32.45 2.90 3.98
CA SER A 476 31.36 1.93 4.13
C SER A 476 29.99 2.57 4.38
N VAL A 477 29.92 3.80 4.87
CA VAL A 477 28.64 4.51 5.07
C VAL A 477 28.14 5.18 3.78
N PHE A 478 28.99 5.27 2.75
CA PHE A 478 28.65 5.76 1.42
C PHE A 478 28.38 4.64 0.41
N ASP A 479 28.79 3.40 0.69
CA ASP A 479 28.70 2.28 -0.24
C ASP A 479 27.25 1.78 -0.41
N PRO A 480 26.60 1.97 -1.59
CA PRO A 480 25.24 1.51 -1.85
C PRO A 480 25.12 -0.02 -1.91
N ALA A 481 26.22 -0.73 -2.23
CA ALA A 481 26.27 -2.18 -2.32
C ALA A 481 26.38 -2.85 -0.94
N ASN A 482 26.78 -2.13 0.09
CA ASN A 482 26.88 -2.64 1.45
C ASN A 482 25.48 -2.92 2.05
N PRO A 483 25.09 -4.19 2.28
CA PRO A 483 23.76 -4.52 2.82
C PRO A 483 23.57 -4.06 4.26
N THR A 484 24.67 -3.82 5.01
CA THR A 484 24.68 -3.38 6.40
C THR A 484 25.11 -1.92 6.54
N ARG A 485 24.94 -1.11 5.47
CA ARG A 485 25.28 0.32 5.49
C ARG A 485 24.56 1.04 6.63
N ASN A 486 25.34 1.71 7.48
CA ASN A 486 24.78 2.45 8.61
C ASN A 486 24.31 3.85 8.18
N LYS A 487 23.00 3.98 7.92
CA LYS A 487 22.36 5.23 7.49
C LYS A 487 22.32 6.29 8.59
N ALA A 488 22.15 5.86 9.83
CA ALA A 488 22.11 6.76 10.97
C ALA A 488 23.49 7.36 11.23
N ALA A 489 24.57 6.57 11.13
CA ALA A 489 25.94 7.07 11.22
C ALA A 489 26.24 8.10 10.12
N PHE A 490 25.85 7.84 8.85
CA PHE A 490 25.96 8.81 7.77
C PHE A 490 25.25 10.12 8.13
N GLN A 491 23.99 10.05 8.59
CA GLN A 491 23.18 11.20 8.95
C GLN A 491 23.82 12.02 10.08
N THR A 492 24.27 11.36 11.15
CA THR A 492 24.91 12.00 12.30
C THR A 492 26.22 12.68 11.92
N MET A 493 27.02 12.08 11.03
CA MET A 493 28.26 12.69 10.56
C MET A 493 28.00 13.92 9.66
N VAL A 494 26.94 13.89 8.82
CA VAL A 494 26.51 15.11 8.10
C VAL A 494 26.07 16.19 9.08
N TYR A 495 25.38 15.84 10.16
CA TYR A 495 25.01 16.79 11.21
C TYR A 495 26.23 17.43 11.88
N CYS A 496 27.27 16.64 12.17
CA CYS A 496 28.53 17.19 12.67
C CYS A 496 29.16 18.17 11.69
N LEU A 497 29.18 17.84 10.40
CA LEU A 497 29.72 18.71 9.37
C LEU A 497 28.96 20.04 9.29
N MET A 498 27.62 19.99 9.34
CA MET A 498 26.76 21.18 9.32
C MET A 498 26.96 22.05 10.55
N TYR A 499 27.03 21.44 11.74
CA TYR A 499 27.25 22.18 12.97
C TYR A 499 28.63 22.84 13.01
N ASP A 500 29.69 22.11 12.64
CA ASP A 500 31.08 22.63 12.61
C ASP A 500 31.25 23.79 11.63
N HIS A 501 30.50 23.78 10.51
CA HIS A 501 30.52 24.88 9.56
C HIS A 501 29.94 26.18 10.15
N VAL A 502 28.83 26.08 10.88
CA VAL A 502 28.10 27.24 11.44
C VAL A 502 28.78 27.73 12.75
N HIS A 503 29.30 26.80 13.53
CA HIS A 503 29.93 27.07 14.84
C HIS A 503 31.32 26.46 14.94
N PRO A 504 32.30 26.99 14.23
CA PRO A 504 33.67 26.51 14.34
C PRO A 504 34.19 26.65 15.78
N SER A 505 34.71 25.58 16.33
CA SER A 505 35.20 25.53 17.71
C SER A 505 36.39 24.59 17.79
N GLU A 506 37.31 24.81 18.75
CA GLU A 506 38.41 23.89 19.01
C GLU A 506 38.01 22.68 19.86
N GLN A 507 36.80 22.72 20.47
CA GLN A 507 36.33 21.61 21.30
C GLN A 507 36.06 20.36 20.46
N PRO A 508 36.33 19.14 20.99
CA PRO A 508 36.01 17.91 20.30
C PRO A 508 34.50 17.85 19.92
N LEU A 509 34.21 17.37 18.70
CA LEU A 509 32.86 17.19 18.18
C LEU A 509 32.53 15.70 18.16
N ILE A 510 31.64 15.28 19.03
CA ILE A 510 31.37 13.88 19.32
C ILE A 510 30.04 13.47 18.66
N PRO A 511 30.06 12.66 17.57
CA PRO A 511 28.86 12.16 16.94
C PRO A 511 28.25 11.02 17.75
N GLY A 512 26.93 11.03 17.91
CA GLY A 512 26.24 10.00 18.66
C GLY A 512 24.82 9.69 18.18
N ILE A 513 24.37 8.48 18.47
CA ILE A 513 23.01 8.03 18.20
C ILE A 513 22.39 7.58 19.51
N TYR A 514 21.22 8.09 19.83
CA TYR A 514 20.38 7.57 20.91
C TYR A 514 19.35 6.59 20.33
N SER A 515 19.72 5.31 20.28
CA SER A 515 18.82 4.23 19.87
C SER A 515 17.98 3.80 21.06
N THR A 516 16.68 4.17 21.07
CA THR A 516 15.80 3.94 22.23
C THR A 516 15.72 2.46 22.64
N LYS A 517 15.82 1.54 21.69
CA LYS A 517 15.81 0.10 21.97
C LYS A 517 17.12 -0.39 22.61
N LEU A 518 18.25 0.24 22.28
CA LEU A 518 19.55 -0.16 22.79
C LEU A 518 19.92 0.54 24.10
N LEU A 519 19.30 1.68 24.43
CA LEU A 519 19.47 2.39 25.69
C LEU A 519 19.20 1.53 26.95
N PHE A 520 18.41 0.46 26.82
CA PHE A 520 18.18 -0.51 27.90
C PHE A 520 19.40 -1.41 28.21
N GLY A 521 20.39 -1.43 27.32
CA GLY A 521 21.61 -2.22 27.51
C GLY A 521 22.54 -1.60 28.54
N LYS A 522 23.10 -2.41 29.45
CA LYS A 522 24.02 -1.93 30.49
C LYS A 522 25.31 -1.31 29.91
N ASP A 523 25.78 -1.84 28.78
CA ASP A 523 27.04 -1.47 28.13
C ASP A 523 26.84 -0.58 26.89
N TYR A 524 25.67 0.04 26.75
CA TYR A 524 25.38 0.89 25.62
C TYR A 524 26.19 2.20 25.68
N ASP A 525 26.93 2.46 24.59
CA ASP A 525 27.63 3.74 24.36
C ASP A 525 27.01 4.43 23.13
N PHE A 526 26.54 5.66 23.30
CA PHE A 526 25.87 6.44 22.26
C PHE A 526 26.79 6.88 21.12
N ARG A 527 28.12 6.93 21.38
CA ARG A 527 29.11 7.42 20.42
C ARG A 527 29.22 6.48 19.21
N LEU A 528 29.42 7.05 18.06
CA LEU A 528 29.70 6.27 16.86
C LEU A 528 31.04 5.51 17.02
N LYS A 529 31.08 4.30 16.42
CA LYS A 529 32.24 3.42 16.41
C LYS A 529 32.66 3.13 14.97
N CYS A 530 33.87 3.56 14.62
CA CYS A 530 34.52 3.24 13.36
C CYS A 530 35.54 2.13 13.59
N ASP A 531 35.43 1.00 12.92
CA ASP A 531 36.32 -0.17 13.09
C ASP A 531 36.54 -0.58 14.56
N LYS A 532 35.44 -0.59 15.36
CA LYS A 532 35.40 -0.89 16.80
C LYS A 532 35.92 0.23 17.71
N GLU A 533 36.57 1.29 17.20
CA GLU A 533 37.02 2.42 17.97
C GLU A 533 35.96 3.50 18.09
N LEU A 534 35.81 4.08 19.28
CA LEU A 534 34.88 5.17 19.54
C LEU A 534 35.36 6.46 18.89
N ILE A 535 34.51 7.15 18.17
CA ILE A 535 34.82 8.46 17.60
C ILE A 535 34.77 9.51 18.72
N GLN A 536 35.94 9.92 19.20
CA GLN A 536 36.09 10.95 20.22
C GLN A 536 35.99 12.35 19.63
N ASN A 537 36.35 12.52 18.35
CA ASN A 537 36.30 13.79 17.65
C ASN A 537 36.10 13.55 16.16
N PHE A 538 34.95 13.99 15.63
CA PHE A 538 34.59 13.89 14.21
C PHE A 538 35.64 14.55 13.30
N ARG A 539 36.31 15.61 13.73
CA ARG A 539 37.27 16.36 12.90
C ARG A 539 38.40 15.51 12.36
N TYR A 540 38.77 14.42 13.04
CA TYR A 540 39.80 13.49 12.53
C TYR A 540 39.32 12.74 11.26
N TYR A 541 38.03 12.66 11.04
CA TYR A 541 37.38 11.97 9.90
C TYR A 541 36.76 12.96 8.90
N GLN A 542 36.75 14.24 9.22
CA GLN A 542 36.03 15.29 8.49
C GLN A 542 36.46 15.41 7.04
N GLN A 543 37.79 15.38 6.77
CA GLN A 543 38.30 15.50 5.42
C GLN A 543 37.89 14.32 4.55
N GLU A 544 38.10 13.08 5.03
CA GLU A 544 37.73 11.86 4.33
C GLU A 544 36.21 11.83 4.08
N PHE A 545 35.40 12.17 5.09
CA PHE A 545 33.95 12.23 4.98
C PHE A 545 33.47 13.28 3.96
N SER A 546 34.10 14.47 3.97
CA SER A 546 33.76 15.57 3.05
C SER A 546 34.11 15.21 1.60
N ASP A 547 35.21 14.50 1.37
CA ASP A 547 35.63 14.07 0.04
C ASP A 547 34.63 13.04 -0.53
N HIS A 548 34.20 12.06 0.27
CA HIS A 548 33.15 11.12 -0.14
C HIS A 548 31.79 11.81 -0.35
N LEU A 549 31.43 12.77 0.49
CA LEU A 549 30.19 13.55 0.32
C LEU A 549 30.24 14.36 -0.98
N ARG A 550 31.36 14.95 -1.30
CA ARG A 550 31.58 15.67 -2.57
C ARG A 550 31.39 14.73 -3.75
N GLN A 551 32.03 13.57 -3.76
CA GLN A 551 31.92 12.57 -4.81
C GLN A 551 30.45 12.12 -5.00
N LEU A 552 29.72 11.86 -3.92
CA LEU A 552 28.31 11.50 -3.95
C LEU A 552 27.45 12.60 -4.60
N LEU A 553 27.73 13.85 -4.28
CA LEU A 553 27.02 15.00 -4.86
C LEU A 553 27.41 15.20 -6.33
N GLU A 554 28.68 15.04 -6.71
CA GLU A 554 29.12 15.09 -8.10
C GLU A 554 28.41 14.02 -8.94
N GLU A 555 28.31 12.78 -8.45
CA GLU A 555 27.53 11.73 -9.10
C GLU A 555 26.05 12.10 -9.23
N LEU A 556 25.44 12.62 -8.16
CA LEU A 556 24.03 13.02 -8.16
C LEU A 556 23.72 14.12 -9.18
N PHE A 557 24.64 15.08 -9.36
CA PHE A 557 24.42 16.22 -10.26
C PHE A 557 25.00 15.99 -11.67
N SER A 558 25.84 14.97 -11.88
CA SER A 558 26.39 14.64 -13.19
C SER A 558 25.32 14.13 -14.16
N PRO A 559 25.24 14.65 -15.39
CA PRO A 559 24.33 14.14 -16.44
C PRO A 559 24.65 12.69 -16.85
N GLU A 560 25.90 12.25 -16.69
CA GLU A 560 26.38 10.94 -17.13
C GLU A 560 25.81 9.77 -16.30
N HIS A 561 25.40 10.06 -15.07
CA HIS A 561 24.88 9.07 -14.13
C HIS A 561 23.34 9.07 -14.12
N PRO A 562 22.64 8.15 -14.85
CA PRO A 562 21.18 8.08 -14.84
C PRO A 562 20.65 7.60 -13.50
N PHE A 563 19.37 7.88 -13.24
CA PHE A 563 18.65 7.27 -12.13
C PHE A 563 18.27 5.85 -12.50
N CYS A 564 18.78 4.86 -11.75
CA CYS A 564 18.64 3.43 -12.02
C CYS A 564 17.93 2.72 -10.87
N GLN A 565 17.34 1.57 -11.19
CA GLN A 565 16.86 0.63 -10.17
C GLN A 565 18.04 0.10 -9.35
N THR A 566 17.82 -0.17 -8.07
CA THR A 566 18.83 -0.84 -7.24
C THR A 566 18.96 -2.32 -7.62
N ASP A 567 20.17 -2.86 -7.56
CA ASP A 567 20.41 -4.29 -7.74
C ASP A 567 19.93 -5.14 -6.56
N ASN A 568 19.69 -4.52 -5.42
CA ASN A 568 19.22 -5.21 -4.23
C ASN A 568 17.69 -5.32 -4.21
N GLU A 569 17.16 -6.41 -4.79
CA GLU A 569 15.71 -6.68 -4.85
C GLU A 569 15.03 -6.78 -3.48
N LYS A 570 15.78 -7.13 -2.42
CA LYS A 570 15.20 -7.16 -1.07
C LYS A 570 14.70 -5.78 -0.63
N LYS A 571 15.37 -4.70 -1.06
CA LYS A 571 14.93 -3.32 -0.80
C LYS A 571 13.64 -2.96 -1.55
N CYS A 572 13.34 -3.65 -2.66
CA CYS A 572 12.15 -3.39 -3.46
C CYS A 572 10.88 -3.96 -2.82
N ARG A 573 10.96 -5.03 -2.01
CA ARG A 573 9.80 -5.67 -1.38
C ARG A 573 8.97 -4.73 -0.49
N THR A 574 9.61 -3.75 0.13
CA THR A 574 8.98 -2.75 1.01
C THR A 574 8.95 -1.36 0.39
N CYS A 575 9.25 -1.24 -0.90
CA CYS A 575 9.32 0.03 -1.59
C CYS A 575 7.93 0.44 -2.09
N SER A 576 7.48 1.66 -1.76
CA SER A 576 6.20 2.22 -2.21
C SER A 576 6.08 2.31 -3.75
N TYR A 577 7.21 2.32 -4.45
CA TYR A 577 7.27 2.41 -5.91
C TYR A 577 7.51 1.06 -6.61
N ALA A 578 7.47 -0.07 -5.88
CA ALA A 578 7.73 -1.40 -6.45
C ALA A 578 6.82 -1.72 -7.65
N GLY A 579 5.54 -1.34 -7.58
CA GLY A 579 4.58 -1.51 -8.67
C GLY A 579 4.97 -0.76 -9.96
N ILE A 580 5.53 0.45 -9.85
CA ILE A 580 6.05 1.22 -10.99
C ILE A 580 7.29 0.53 -11.55
N CYS A 581 8.15 0.03 -10.68
CA CYS A 581 9.38 -0.66 -11.04
C CYS A 581 9.16 -2.09 -11.57
N ARG A 582 7.95 -2.63 -11.46
CA ARG A 582 7.61 -4.03 -11.81
C ARG A 582 8.49 -5.05 -11.05
N ARG A 583 8.77 -4.78 -9.75
CA ARG A 583 9.57 -5.63 -8.86
C ARG A 583 8.83 -5.98 -7.57
#